data_5f006394e17b181103660628a536b6b4
#
_entry.id   5f006394e17b181103660628a536b6b4
#
_cell.length_a   1.000
_cell.length_b   1.000
_cell.length_c   1.000
_cell.angle_alpha   90.00
_cell.angle_beta   90.00
_cell.angle_gamma   90.00
#
_symmetry.space_group_name_H-M   'P 1'
#
loop_
_entity.id
_entity.type
_entity.pdbx_description
1 polymer ?
#
loop_
_entity_poly.entity_id
_entity_poly.type
_entity_poly.pdbx_seq_one_letter_code
_entity_poly.pdbx_strand_id
1 'polypeptide(L)'
;INIGNPNVNLSLYGLGYEIKDIKADKVLSDGEVLELDGVKIKCIYTPGHTDCCVCYLSENELFCGDTLFLRTCGRWDLPTADVKILENALKEV
;
A
#
# COMPACT_ATOMS: atom_id res chain seq x y z
N ILE A 1 -7.07 9.59 0.66
CA ILE A 1 -6.24 9.21 -0.49
C ILE A 1 -5.27 10.33 -0.81
N ASN A 2 -3.99 10.03 -0.91
CA ASN A 2 -2.92 11.02 -0.96
C ASN A 2 -2.27 11.18 -2.34
N ILE A 3 -2.89 10.66 -3.39
CA ILE A 3 -2.29 10.62 -4.74
C ILE A 3 -1.93 12.02 -5.24
N GLY A 4 -2.82 12.99 -5.08
CA GLY A 4 -2.62 14.36 -5.54
C GLY A 4 -1.89 15.27 -4.54
N ASN A 5 -1.55 14.79 -3.36
CA ASN A 5 -0.89 15.61 -2.35
C ASN A 5 0.63 15.62 -2.55
N PRO A 6 1.25 16.75 -2.94
CA PRO A 6 2.68 16.80 -3.24
C PRO A 6 3.57 16.53 -2.02
N ASN A 7 3.05 16.68 -0.79
CA ASN A 7 3.81 16.37 0.42
C ASN A 7 3.98 14.85 0.63
N VAL A 8 3.13 14.04 0.06
CA VAL A 8 3.16 12.58 0.24
C VAL A 8 3.42 11.82 -1.05
N ASN A 9 3.07 12.35 -2.22
CA ASN A 9 3.30 11.68 -3.51
C ASN A 9 4.72 11.88 -4.06
N LEU A 10 5.60 12.53 -3.30
CA LEU A 10 6.99 12.81 -3.63
C LEU A 10 7.22 13.82 -4.75
N SER A 11 6.20 14.50 -5.27
CA SER A 11 6.41 15.51 -6.31
C SER A 11 7.24 16.71 -5.82
N LEU A 12 7.18 17.03 -4.51
CA LEU A 12 8.07 18.02 -3.88
C LEU A 12 9.50 17.54 -3.70
N TYR A 13 9.77 16.24 -3.82
CA TYR A 13 11.05 15.62 -3.51
C TYR A 13 11.85 15.26 -4.76
N GLY A 14 11.49 15.79 -5.92
CA GLY A 14 12.32 15.68 -7.10
C GLY A 14 11.78 14.86 -8.26
N LEU A 15 10.46 14.59 -8.32
CA LEU A 15 9.87 13.94 -9.48
C LEU A 15 9.90 14.80 -10.74
N GLY A 16 9.98 16.14 -10.58
CA GLY A 16 10.05 17.08 -11.70
C GLY A 16 8.71 17.32 -12.41
N TYR A 17 7.63 16.77 -11.92
CA TYR A 17 6.28 16.97 -12.43
C TYR A 17 5.25 16.85 -11.31
N GLU A 18 4.07 17.41 -11.54
CA GLU A 18 2.95 17.35 -10.60
C GLU A 18 2.11 16.09 -10.85
N ILE A 19 1.73 15.39 -9.78
CA ILE A 19 0.83 14.26 -9.86
C ILE A 19 -0.59 14.76 -9.54
N LYS A 20 -1.50 14.58 -10.48
CA LYS A 20 -2.91 14.95 -10.30
C LYS A 20 -3.64 13.92 -9.47
N ASP A 21 -4.69 14.38 -8.77
CA ASP A 21 -5.57 13.48 -8.04
C ASP A 21 -6.29 12.52 -8.99
N ILE A 22 -6.47 11.28 -8.53
CA ILE A 22 -7.17 10.23 -9.25
C ILE A 22 -8.29 9.74 -8.35
N LYS A 23 -9.50 9.68 -8.90
CA LYS A 23 -10.66 9.17 -8.17
C LYS A 23 -10.69 7.65 -8.23
N ALA A 24 -10.80 7.01 -7.06
CA ALA A 24 -10.98 5.55 -6.99
C ALA A 24 -12.41 5.17 -7.40
N ASP A 25 -12.54 4.09 -8.17
CA ASP A 25 -13.85 3.52 -8.51
C ASP A 25 -14.46 2.79 -7.31
N LYS A 26 -13.62 2.20 -6.47
CA LYS A 26 -14.03 1.51 -5.25
C LYS A 26 -12.98 1.69 -4.16
N VAL A 27 -13.44 1.96 -2.94
CA VAL A 27 -12.60 2.03 -1.75
C VAL A 27 -12.75 0.71 -0.99
N LEU A 28 -11.63 0.06 -0.69
CA LEU A 28 -11.60 -1.23 -0.01
C LEU A 28 -11.33 -1.06 1.48
N SER A 29 -11.95 -1.90 2.30
CA SER A 29 -11.66 -2.03 3.73
C SER A 29 -10.72 -3.20 3.97
N ASP A 30 -10.02 -3.18 5.11
CA ASP A 30 -9.16 -4.29 5.54
C ASP A 30 -9.98 -5.57 5.63
N GLY A 31 -9.47 -6.63 5.00
CA GLY A 31 -10.14 -7.93 4.95
C GLY A 31 -11.22 -8.07 3.89
N GLU A 32 -11.53 -7.02 3.16
CA GLU A 32 -12.54 -7.09 2.10
C GLU A 32 -12.06 -7.97 0.94
N VAL A 33 -12.99 -8.76 0.39
CA VAL A 33 -12.70 -9.67 -0.73
C VAL A 33 -13.36 -9.15 -2.00
N LEU A 34 -12.55 -8.96 -3.05
CA LEU A 34 -13.02 -8.72 -4.40
C LEU A 34 -13.14 -10.04 -5.15
N GLU A 35 -14.10 -10.13 -6.04
CA GLU A 35 -14.25 -11.27 -6.95
C GLU A 35 -14.25 -10.78 -8.39
N LEU A 36 -13.30 -11.29 -9.19
CA LEU A 36 -13.13 -10.98 -10.60
C LEU A 36 -13.10 -12.29 -11.40
N ASP A 37 -14.11 -12.54 -12.21
CA ASP A 37 -14.20 -13.74 -13.06
C ASP A 37 -13.95 -15.05 -12.29
N GLY A 38 -14.50 -15.16 -11.10
CA GLY A 38 -14.34 -16.34 -10.24
C GLY A 38 -13.07 -16.36 -9.40
N VAL A 39 -12.19 -15.38 -9.55
CA VAL A 39 -10.97 -15.24 -8.72
C VAL A 39 -11.27 -14.33 -7.55
N LYS A 40 -10.98 -14.80 -6.34
CA LYS A 40 -11.15 -14.01 -5.10
C LYS A 40 -9.82 -13.37 -4.72
N ILE A 41 -9.86 -12.07 -4.43
CA ILE A 41 -8.70 -11.28 -4.03
C ILE A 41 -9.03 -10.62 -2.71
N LYS A 42 -8.30 -10.99 -1.65
CA LYS A 42 -8.47 -10.39 -0.33
C LYS A 42 -7.55 -9.19 -0.16
N CYS A 43 -8.12 -8.07 0.25
CA CYS A 43 -7.35 -6.88 0.60
C CYS A 43 -6.92 -6.95 2.07
N ILE A 44 -5.63 -6.80 2.32
CA ILE A 44 -5.05 -6.79 3.67
C ILE A 44 -4.38 -5.43 3.86
N TYR A 45 -4.88 -4.64 4.81
CA TYR A 45 -4.28 -3.34 5.11
C TYR A 45 -2.95 -3.53 5.84
N THR A 46 -1.87 -3.02 5.26
CA THR A 46 -0.50 -3.19 5.76
C THR A 46 0.23 -1.85 5.79
N PRO A 47 -0.21 -0.91 6.64
CA PRO A 47 0.46 0.40 6.72
C PRO A 47 1.86 0.29 7.30
N GLY A 48 2.69 1.29 7.04
CA GLY A 48 4.03 1.39 7.62
C GLY A 48 5.07 1.91 6.63
N HIS A 49 5.17 1.32 5.44
CA HIS A 49 5.94 1.92 4.35
C HIS A 49 5.27 3.25 3.92
N THR A 50 3.96 3.25 3.79
CA THR A 50 3.11 4.45 3.77
C THR A 50 1.86 4.18 4.62
N ASP A 51 1.05 5.21 4.84
CA ASP A 51 -0.19 5.08 5.62
C ASP A 51 -1.33 4.41 4.85
N CYS A 52 -1.16 4.15 3.56
CA CYS A 52 -2.20 3.60 2.69
C CYS A 52 -1.81 2.28 2.00
N CYS A 53 -0.69 1.67 2.39
CA CYS A 53 -0.25 0.42 1.79
C CYS A 53 -1.19 -0.75 2.10
N VAL A 54 -1.38 -1.60 1.11
CA VAL A 54 -2.14 -2.84 1.22
C VAL A 54 -1.39 -3.98 0.55
N CYS A 55 -1.69 -5.20 1.00
CA CYS A 55 -1.32 -6.41 0.28
C CYS A 55 -2.58 -7.07 -0.27
N TYR A 56 -2.43 -7.77 -1.38
CA TYR A 56 -3.54 -8.53 -1.98
C TYR A 56 -3.19 -10.01 -1.96
N LEU A 57 -4.08 -10.81 -1.38
CA LEU A 57 -3.95 -12.26 -1.35
C LEU A 57 -4.94 -12.87 -2.34
N SER A 58 -4.42 -13.60 -3.32
CA SER A 58 -5.21 -14.36 -4.29
C SER A 58 -4.74 -15.79 -4.30
N GLU A 59 -5.60 -16.72 -3.86
CA GLU A 59 -5.25 -18.14 -3.73
C GLU A 59 -3.99 -18.32 -2.88
N ASN A 60 -2.86 -18.75 -3.47
CA ASN A 60 -1.58 -18.96 -2.80
C ASN A 60 -0.56 -17.84 -3.09
N GLU A 61 -0.99 -16.76 -3.74
CA GLU A 61 -0.10 -15.67 -4.13
C GLU A 61 -0.39 -14.41 -3.33
N LEU A 62 0.65 -13.78 -2.82
CA LEU A 62 0.56 -12.54 -2.06
C LEU A 62 1.30 -11.43 -2.84
N PHE A 63 0.56 -10.38 -3.17
CA PHE A 63 1.09 -9.19 -3.83
C PHE A 63 1.30 -8.11 -2.78
N CYS A 64 2.53 -7.84 -2.42
CA CYS A 64 2.89 -7.04 -1.24
C CYS A 64 3.28 -5.59 -1.55
N GLY A 65 3.45 -5.21 -2.82
CA GLY A 65 4.00 -3.90 -3.15
C GLY A 65 5.34 -3.68 -2.43
N ASP A 66 5.45 -2.55 -1.72
CA ASP A 66 6.68 -2.18 -1.00
C ASP A 66 6.62 -2.53 0.49
N THR A 67 5.68 -3.37 0.92
CA THR A 67 5.59 -3.79 2.33
C THR A 67 6.61 -4.86 2.67
N LEU A 68 6.67 -5.92 1.86
CA LEU A 68 7.53 -7.08 2.12
C LEU A 68 8.32 -7.46 0.86
N PHE A 69 9.63 -7.60 1.01
CA PHE A 69 10.54 -8.06 -0.04
C PHE A 69 11.20 -9.37 0.36
N LEU A 70 11.86 -10.02 -0.58
CA LEU A 70 12.66 -11.20 -0.27
C LEU A 70 13.79 -10.81 0.71
N ARG A 71 13.70 -11.32 1.94
CA ARG A 71 14.65 -11.10 3.03
C ARG A 71 14.74 -9.67 3.56
N THR A 72 13.78 -8.81 3.23
CA THR A 72 13.73 -7.44 3.74
C THR A 72 12.30 -6.89 3.65
N CYS A 73 12.15 -5.60 3.88
CA CYS A 73 10.88 -4.91 3.80
C CYS A 73 11.07 -3.52 3.20
N GLY A 74 9.96 -2.81 2.96
CA GLY A 74 9.98 -1.45 2.46
C GLY A 74 10.63 -0.48 3.45
N ARG A 75 11.12 0.64 2.93
CA ARG A 75 11.69 1.71 3.77
C ARG A 75 10.59 2.34 4.64
N TRP A 76 11.00 2.92 5.77
CA TRP A 76 10.09 3.48 6.77
C TRP A 76 10.34 4.97 7.08
N ASP A 77 11.05 5.67 6.20
CA ASP A 77 11.43 7.08 6.37
C ASP A 77 10.73 8.03 5.40
N LEU A 78 9.69 7.56 4.71
CA LEU A 78 8.86 8.39 3.83
C LEU A 78 7.88 9.25 4.65
N PRO A 79 7.26 10.30 4.05
CA PRO A 79 6.41 11.24 4.79
C PRO A 79 5.29 10.62 5.64
N THR A 80 4.72 9.50 5.23
CA THR A 80 3.66 8.80 5.98
C THR A 80 4.10 7.45 6.53
N ALA A 81 5.42 7.18 6.52
CA ALA A 81 5.96 5.91 6.99
C ALA A 81 6.09 5.87 8.52
N ASP A 82 6.01 4.67 9.09
CA ASP A 82 6.21 4.42 10.51
C ASP A 82 6.76 3.01 10.71
N VAL A 83 7.94 2.90 11.30
CA VAL A 83 8.63 1.63 11.48
C VAL A 83 7.88 0.65 12.39
N LYS A 84 7.25 1.15 13.45
CA LYS A 84 6.51 0.28 14.38
C LYS A 84 5.23 -0.25 13.75
N ILE A 85 4.54 0.58 12.99
CA ILE A 85 3.35 0.18 12.25
C ILE A 85 3.72 -0.83 11.18
N LEU A 86 4.81 -0.62 10.46
CA LEU A 86 5.33 -1.57 9.47
C LEU A 86 5.68 -2.92 10.11
N GLU A 87 6.34 -2.91 11.25
CA GLU A 87 6.67 -4.12 11.99
C GLU A 87 5.41 -4.91 12.36
N ASN A 88 4.37 -4.24 12.84
CA ASN A 88 3.09 -4.88 13.14
C ASN A 88 2.41 -5.44 11.88
N ALA A 89 2.43 -4.71 10.78
CA ALA A 89 1.89 -5.18 9.51
C ALA A 89 2.60 -6.44 9.02
N LEU A 90 3.92 -6.50 9.13
CA LEU A 90 4.72 -7.66 8.74
C LEU A 90 4.41 -8.92 9.55
N LYS A 91 3.95 -8.78 10.78
CA LYS A 91 3.53 -9.91 11.62
C LYS A 91 2.20 -10.54 11.16
N GLU A 92 1.38 -9.80 10.42
CA GLU A 92 0.09 -10.26 9.92
C GLU A 92 0.17 -10.91 8.53
N VAL A 93 1.30 -10.77 7.86
CA VAL A 93 1.46 -11.24 6.47
C VAL A 93 2.22 -12.60 6.36
#